data_0a626521e90de0d0f35aeb286a244903
#
_entry.id   0a626521e90de0d0f35aeb286a244903
#
_cell.length_a   1.000
_cell.length_b   1.000
_cell.length_c   1.000
_cell.angle_alpha   90.00
_cell.angle_beta   90.00
_cell.angle_gamma   90.00
#
_symmetry.space_group_name_H-M   'P 1'
#
loop_
_entity.id
_entity.type
_entity.pdbx_description
1 polymer ?
#
loop_
_entity_poly.entity_id
_entity_poly.type
_entity_poly.pdbx_seq_one_letter_code
_entity_poly.pdbx_strand_id
1 'polypeptide(L)'
;GVQTCALPIYEAIELRMHGVDAKLLVLGVVPTEDIEKAIQHRVALTVPSKAWLKETIKQIPDDNQKNLWLHVKLDTGMGRIGMKDIDEYKEVVDLINKRDHLVFEGVFTHFASADEPGSSMNEQYTLFKEMVNQVEKPIYIHCQNSAGSLLMDGQFCNAIRLGISLYGYYPSEYVKDNVKVHLRPSAQLVSETVQVKTLKVGETVSYGRTFIADEEMTIAILPIGYADGYLRSMQGAFVNVNGSQCEVIGRICMDQLIVKVPSHVKTGEKVILMDNHVDSPQSAEAVANKQGTINYEVLCNLSRRLPRIYYYDNNEEVTNELLK
;
A
#
# COMPACT_ATOMS: atom_id res chain seq x y z
N GLY A 1 -11.55 -3.11 17.51
CA GLY A 1 -10.44 -4.01 17.22
C GLY A 1 -9.85 -3.74 15.87
N VAL A 2 -8.53 -3.66 15.77
CA VAL A 2 -7.85 -3.52 14.47
C VAL A 2 -7.88 -4.88 13.80
N GLN A 3 -8.57 -4.98 12.67
CA GLN A 3 -8.49 -6.15 11.80
C GLN A 3 -7.38 -5.91 10.79
N THR A 4 -6.31 -6.71 10.84
CA THR A 4 -5.23 -6.66 9.87
C THR A 4 -5.64 -7.42 8.62
N CYS A 5 -5.55 -6.77 7.47
CA CYS A 5 -5.89 -7.36 6.17
C CYS A 5 -4.60 -7.66 5.40
N ALA A 6 -4.43 -8.92 5.00
CA ALA A 6 -3.36 -9.37 4.13
C ALA A 6 -3.92 -9.75 2.76
N LEU A 7 -3.19 -9.46 1.67
CA LEU A 7 -3.62 -9.79 0.32
C LEU A 7 -3.29 -11.24 -0.05
N PRO A 8 -2.06 -11.72 0.05
CA PRO A 8 -1.73 -13.14 -0.08
C PRO A 8 -1.92 -13.87 1.24
N ILE A 9 -2.33 -15.15 1.20
CA ILE A 9 -2.41 -16.01 2.40
C ILE A 9 -1.08 -16.11 3.14
N TYR A 10 0.03 -16.07 2.41
CA TYR A 10 1.38 -16.15 2.99
C TYR A 10 1.76 -14.92 3.82
N GLU A 11 1.28 -13.72 3.48
CA GLU A 11 1.45 -12.53 4.32
C GLU A 11 0.72 -12.69 5.65
N ALA A 12 -0.49 -13.26 5.62
CA ALA A 12 -1.25 -13.54 6.84
C ALA A 12 -0.54 -14.58 7.72
N ILE A 13 0.07 -15.61 7.12
CA ILE A 13 0.86 -16.62 7.83
C ILE A 13 2.12 -15.98 8.43
N GLU A 14 2.82 -15.15 7.69
CA GLU A 14 3.99 -14.40 8.18
C GLU A 14 3.64 -13.57 9.42
N LEU A 15 2.51 -12.85 9.38
CA LEU A 15 2.03 -12.10 10.54
C LEU A 15 1.76 -13.02 11.76
N ARG A 16 1.17 -14.19 11.54
CA ARG A 16 0.97 -15.19 12.61
C ARG A 16 2.30 -15.69 13.18
N MET A 17 3.28 -15.96 12.33
CA MET A 17 4.61 -16.40 12.76
C MET A 17 5.32 -15.33 13.60
N HIS A 18 5.02 -14.06 13.39
CA HIS A 18 5.51 -12.94 14.19
C HIS A 18 4.62 -12.57 15.38
N GLY A 19 3.71 -13.45 15.79
CA GLY A 19 2.92 -13.30 17.01
C GLY A 19 1.70 -12.38 16.92
N VAL A 20 1.24 -12.03 15.70
CA VAL A 20 0.03 -11.24 15.53
C VAL A 20 -1.20 -12.13 15.80
N ASP A 21 -1.88 -11.94 16.93
CA ASP A 21 -3.10 -12.68 17.30
C ASP A 21 -4.41 -12.00 16.87
N ALA A 22 -4.36 -10.77 16.36
CA ALA A 22 -5.53 -10.06 15.87
C ALA A 22 -6.25 -10.86 14.76
N LYS A 23 -7.53 -10.57 14.51
CA LYS A 23 -8.26 -11.13 13.37
C LYS A 23 -7.59 -10.71 12.08
N LEU A 24 -7.31 -11.67 11.20
CA LEU A 24 -6.72 -11.46 9.88
C LEU A 24 -7.73 -11.81 8.80
N LEU A 25 -7.90 -10.94 7.83
CA LEU A 25 -8.71 -11.15 6.63
C LEU A 25 -7.86 -10.98 5.38
N VAL A 26 -7.82 -11.99 4.52
CA VAL A 26 -7.27 -11.88 3.17
C VAL A 26 -8.31 -11.27 2.25
N LEU A 27 -8.06 -10.06 1.74
CA LEU A 27 -9.00 -9.33 0.86
C LEU A 27 -8.98 -9.81 -0.59
N GLY A 28 -7.91 -10.49 -1.00
CA GLY A 28 -7.80 -11.12 -2.31
C GLY A 28 -8.46 -12.50 -2.35
N VAL A 29 -8.51 -13.10 -3.53
CA VAL A 29 -8.98 -14.48 -3.70
C VAL A 29 -7.83 -15.42 -3.37
N VAL A 30 -8.07 -16.33 -2.43
CA VAL A 30 -7.12 -17.39 -2.07
C VAL A 30 -7.45 -18.63 -2.92
N PRO A 31 -6.45 -19.30 -3.51
CA PRO A 31 -6.64 -20.59 -4.18
C PRO A 31 -7.24 -21.63 -3.24
N THR A 32 -8.13 -22.48 -3.75
CA THR A 32 -8.86 -23.43 -2.89
C THR A 32 -7.97 -24.51 -2.28
N GLU A 33 -6.83 -24.79 -2.88
CA GLU A 33 -5.77 -25.67 -2.33
C GLU A 33 -5.08 -25.13 -1.06
N ASP A 34 -5.23 -23.84 -0.77
CA ASP A 34 -4.64 -23.18 0.41
C ASP A 34 -5.64 -23.05 1.57
N ILE A 35 -6.85 -23.58 1.46
CA ILE A 35 -7.92 -23.46 2.48
C ILE A 35 -7.50 -24.05 3.82
N GLU A 36 -6.83 -25.19 3.81
CA GLU A 36 -6.34 -25.82 5.03
C GLU A 36 -5.38 -24.90 5.80
N LYS A 37 -4.50 -24.17 5.10
CA LYS A 37 -3.60 -23.18 5.71
C LYS A 37 -4.39 -22.05 6.40
N ALA A 38 -5.46 -21.56 5.75
CA ALA A 38 -6.31 -20.53 6.34
C ALA A 38 -6.97 -21.01 7.64
N ILE A 39 -7.48 -22.27 7.66
CA ILE A 39 -8.07 -22.90 8.85
C ILE A 39 -7.02 -23.05 9.94
N GLN A 40 -5.83 -23.59 9.63
CA GLN A 40 -4.75 -23.82 10.58
C GLN A 40 -4.28 -22.53 11.26
N HIS A 41 -4.14 -21.46 10.46
CA HIS A 41 -3.61 -20.17 10.92
C HIS A 41 -4.71 -19.18 11.35
N ARG A 42 -5.97 -19.61 11.41
CA ARG A 42 -7.11 -18.76 11.83
C ARG A 42 -7.19 -17.46 11.03
N VAL A 43 -7.17 -17.59 9.68
CA VAL A 43 -7.24 -16.48 8.75
C VAL A 43 -8.61 -16.48 8.08
N ALA A 44 -9.33 -15.36 8.14
CA ALA A 44 -10.57 -15.17 7.41
C ALA A 44 -10.32 -14.96 5.92
N LEU A 45 -11.23 -15.48 5.07
CA LEU A 45 -11.09 -15.44 3.62
C LEU A 45 -12.22 -14.67 2.95
N THR A 46 -11.89 -14.07 1.82
CA THR A 46 -12.86 -13.46 0.91
C THR A 46 -13.55 -14.52 0.07
N VAL A 47 -14.88 -14.51 0.07
CA VAL A 47 -15.72 -15.32 -0.83
C VAL A 47 -16.08 -14.47 -2.06
N PRO A 48 -15.47 -14.73 -3.22
CA PRO A 48 -15.70 -13.92 -4.43
C PRO A 48 -16.91 -14.39 -5.24
N SER A 49 -17.33 -15.66 -5.09
CA SER A 49 -18.41 -16.27 -5.86
C SER A 49 -18.92 -17.57 -5.21
N LYS A 50 -20.11 -17.99 -5.61
CA LYS A 50 -20.69 -19.30 -5.25
C LYS A 50 -19.84 -20.48 -5.73
N ALA A 51 -19.25 -20.36 -6.94
CA ALA A 51 -18.40 -21.41 -7.50
C ALA A 51 -17.16 -21.63 -6.64
N TRP A 52 -16.48 -20.56 -6.23
CA TRP A 52 -15.32 -20.62 -5.34
C TRP A 52 -15.70 -21.27 -3.99
N LEU A 53 -16.82 -20.85 -3.39
CA LEU A 53 -17.27 -21.42 -2.11
C LEU A 53 -17.55 -22.92 -2.21
N LYS A 54 -18.21 -23.36 -3.28
CA LYS A 54 -18.49 -24.80 -3.49
C LYS A 54 -17.21 -25.62 -3.61
N GLU A 55 -16.19 -25.07 -4.28
CA GLU A 55 -14.90 -25.75 -4.40
C GLU A 55 -14.14 -25.75 -3.07
N THR A 56 -14.13 -24.61 -2.37
CA THR A 56 -13.59 -24.50 -1.01
C THR A 56 -14.14 -25.55 -0.06
N ILE A 57 -15.47 -25.77 -0.08
CA ILE A 57 -16.12 -26.76 0.77
C ILE A 57 -15.59 -28.18 0.52
N LYS A 58 -15.22 -28.52 -0.69
CA LYS A 58 -14.65 -29.85 -1.03
C LYS A 58 -13.23 -30.02 -0.51
N GLN A 59 -12.51 -28.92 -0.28
CA GLN A 59 -11.15 -28.94 0.24
C GLN A 59 -11.07 -28.95 1.77
N ILE A 60 -12.19 -28.77 2.45
CA ILE A 60 -12.23 -28.86 3.93
C ILE A 60 -12.19 -30.32 4.33
N PRO A 61 -11.23 -30.77 5.17
CA PRO A 61 -11.18 -32.14 5.64
C PRO A 61 -12.45 -32.55 6.39
N ASP A 62 -12.90 -33.80 6.20
CA ASP A 62 -14.10 -34.35 6.85
C ASP A 62 -14.02 -34.35 8.38
N ASP A 63 -12.81 -34.45 8.94
CA ASP A 63 -12.52 -34.42 10.38
C ASP A 63 -12.20 -33.02 10.90
N ASN A 64 -12.39 -31.98 10.09
CA ASN A 64 -12.13 -30.61 10.52
C ASN A 64 -13.04 -30.20 11.68
N GLN A 65 -12.42 -29.76 12.77
CA GLN A 65 -13.12 -29.25 13.97
C GLN A 65 -12.94 -27.72 14.15
N LYS A 66 -12.25 -27.05 13.22
CA LYS A 66 -11.94 -25.62 13.32
C LYS A 66 -12.82 -24.82 12.37
N ASN A 67 -13.17 -23.62 12.79
CA ASN A 67 -13.94 -22.70 11.97
C ASN A 67 -13.11 -22.08 10.85
N LEU A 68 -13.75 -21.91 9.69
CA LEU A 68 -13.29 -21.04 8.60
C LEU A 68 -14.17 -19.80 8.57
N TRP A 69 -13.57 -18.63 8.83
CA TRP A 69 -14.27 -17.34 8.82
C TRP A 69 -14.29 -16.79 7.39
N LEU A 70 -15.46 -16.32 6.97
CA LEU A 70 -15.71 -15.92 5.60
C LEU A 70 -16.30 -14.51 5.55
N HIS A 71 -15.68 -13.67 4.69
CA HIS A 71 -16.21 -12.37 4.32
C HIS A 71 -16.68 -12.40 2.87
N VAL A 72 -17.97 -12.23 2.67
CA VAL A 72 -18.57 -12.26 1.33
C VAL A 72 -18.29 -10.92 0.62
N LYS A 73 -17.76 -11.02 -0.60
CA LYS A 73 -17.47 -9.84 -1.43
C LYS A 73 -18.60 -9.56 -2.39
N LEU A 74 -19.15 -8.33 -2.31
CA LEU A 74 -20.13 -7.82 -3.26
C LEU A 74 -19.44 -6.85 -4.23
N ASP A 75 -19.73 -6.97 -5.52
CA ASP A 75 -19.25 -6.02 -6.53
C ASP A 75 -20.36 -5.03 -6.88
N THR A 76 -20.28 -3.87 -6.26
CA THR A 76 -21.25 -2.78 -6.45
C THR A 76 -20.79 -1.76 -7.50
N GLY A 77 -19.74 -2.07 -8.27
CA GLY A 77 -19.28 -1.18 -9.34
C GLY A 77 -17.75 -1.06 -9.47
N MET A 78 -16.96 -1.79 -8.64
CA MET A 78 -15.50 -1.83 -8.82
C MET A 78 -15.09 -2.64 -10.06
N GLY A 79 -15.89 -3.66 -10.44
CA GLY A 79 -15.62 -4.47 -11.62
C GLY A 79 -14.40 -5.40 -11.51
N ARG A 80 -14.01 -5.79 -10.29
CA ARG A 80 -12.79 -6.59 -10.07
C ARG A 80 -13.07 -7.99 -9.55
N ILE A 81 -13.58 -8.13 -8.33
CA ILE A 81 -13.99 -9.39 -7.71
C ILE A 81 -15.31 -9.18 -6.95
N GLY A 82 -16.07 -10.24 -6.75
CA GLY A 82 -17.30 -10.21 -5.98
C GLY A 82 -18.55 -10.49 -6.80
N MET A 83 -19.65 -10.74 -6.10
CA MET A 83 -20.95 -11.05 -6.69
C MET A 83 -21.73 -9.77 -6.96
N LYS A 84 -22.37 -9.72 -8.14
CA LYS A 84 -23.32 -8.66 -8.53
C LYS A 84 -24.77 -9.07 -8.34
N ASP A 85 -25.02 -10.38 -8.43
CA ASP A 85 -26.34 -10.97 -8.34
C ASP A 85 -26.76 -11.19 -6.90
N ILE A 86 -27.95 -10.69 -6.55
CA ILE A 86 -28.51 -10.79 -5.21
C ILE A 86 -28.89 -12.23 -4.87
N ASP A 87 -29.37 -13.00 -5.83
CA ASP A 87 -29.77 -14.39 -5.60
C ASP A 87 -28.53 -15.27 -5.39
N GLU A 88 -27.44 -15.04 -6.15
CA GLU A 88 -26.16 -15.69 -5.88
C GLU A 88 -25.66 -15.37 -4.45
N TYR A 89 -25.76 -14.11 -4.03
CA TYR A 89 -25.37 -13.70 -2.67
C TYR A 89 -26.19 -14.44 -1.60
N LYS A 90 -27.51 -14.49 -1.72
CA LYS A 90 -28.39 -15.24 -0.80
C LYS A 90 -28.02 -16.72 -0.75
N GLU A 91 -27.81 -17.34 -1.88
CA GLU A 91 -27.41 -18.75 -1.96
C GLU A 91 -26.05 -19.01 -1.31
N VAL A 92 -25.10 -18.08 -1.44
CA VAL A 92 -23.78 -18.16 -0.78
C VAL A 92 -23.93 -18.10 0.74
N VAL A 93 -24.71 -17.15 1.26
CA VAL A 93 -24.95 -17.05 2.69
C VAL A 93 -25.67 -18.31 3.23
N ASP A 94 -26.66 -18.80 2.51
CA ASP A 94 -27.34 -20.05 2.84
C ASP A 94 -26.39 -21.26 2.87
N LEU A 95 -25.47 -21.34 1.92
CA LEU A 95 -24.47 -22.41 1.86
C LEU A 95 -23.50 -22.35 3.05
N ILE A 96 -23.13 -21.16 3.50
CA ILE A 96 -22.28 -20.95 4.68
C ILE A 96 -23.06 -21.38 5.93
N ASN A 97 -24.26 -20.85 6.12
CA ASN A 97 -25.06 -21.08 7.35
C ASN A 97 -25.53 -22.52 7.56
N LYS A 98 -25.53 -23.33 6.51
CA LYS A 98 -25.87 -24.78 6.57
C LYS A 98 -24.71 -25.66 7.03
N ARG A 99 -23.55 -25.09 7.40
CA ARG A 99 -22.34 -25.86 7.76
C ARG A 99 -21.75 -25.36 9.07
N ASP A 100 -21.59 -26.24 10.04
CA ASP A 100 -21.17 -25.91 11.40
C ASP A 100 -19.79 -25.23 11.48
N HIS A 101 -18.89 -25.52 10.54
CA HIS A 101 -17.52 -24.99 10.53
C HIS A 101 -17.30 -23.81 9.60
N LEU A 102 -18.33 -23.33 8.91
CA LEU A 102 -18.28 -22.10 8.12
C LEU A 102 -18.94 -20.97 8.89
N VAL A 103 -18.28 -19.83 8.99
CA VAL A 103 -18.79 -18.68 9.71
C VAL A 103 -18.95 -17.50 8.75
N PHE A 104 -20.18 -17.04 8.54
CA PHE A 104 -20.45 -15.79 7.87
C PHE A 104 -20.06 -14.62 8.77
N GLU A 105 -18.76 -14.27 8.78
CA GLU A 105 -18.21 -13.27 9.69
C GLU A 105 -18.41 -11.86 9.16
N GLY A 106 -18.35 -11.66 7.83
CA GLY A 106 -18.45 -10.33 7.28
C GLY A 106 -18.94 -10.25 5.84
N VAL A 107 -19.32 -9.03 5.43
CA VAL A 107 -19.69 -8.68 4.05
C VAL A 107 -19.06 -7.34 3.68
N PHE A 108 -18.58 -7.22 2.43
CA PHE A 108 -17.93 -5.99 2.01
C PHE A 108 -18.02 -5.72 0.51
N THR A 109 -17.86 -4.45 0.18
CA THR A 109 -17.59 -3.97 -1.18
C THR A 109 -16.33 -3.12 -1.22
N HIS A 110 -15.97 -2.59 -2.41
CA HIS A 110 -14.86 -1.66 -2.58
C HIS A 110 -15.27 -0.55 -3.53
N PHE A 111 -15.02 0.70 -3.14
CA PHE A 111 -15.32 1.85 -3.97
C PHE A 111 -14.29 1.98 -5.11
N ALA A 112 -14.79 2.30 -6.29
CA ALA A 112 -13.97 2.40 -7.50
C ALA A 112 -13.20 3.73 -7.58
N SER A 113 -13.84 4.83 -7.16
CA SER A 113 -13.35 6.20 -7.37
C SER A 113 -13.68 7.12 -6.21
N ALA A 114 -13.59 6.64 -4.96
CA ALA A 114 -13.91 7.47 -3.79
C ALA A 114 -12.97 8.67 -3.61
N ASP A 115 -11.81 8.65 -4.24
CA ASP A 115 -10.75 9.65 -4.20
C ASP A 115 -10.80 10.67 -5.35
N GLU A 116 -11.88 10.65 -6.14
CA GLU A 116 -12.08 11.55 -7.28
C GLU A 116 -13.36 12.41 -7.15
N PRO A 117 -13.41 13.61 -7.74
CA PRO A 117 -14.62 14.39 -7.82
C PRO A 117 -15.69 13.69 -8.68
N GLY A 118 -16.97 13.82 -8.31
CA GLY A 118 -18.08 13.20 -9.04
C GLY A 118 -18.13 11.69 -8.94
N SER A 119 -17.55 11.11 -7.89
CA SER A 119 -17.41 9.68 -7.69
C SER A 119 -18.76 8.95 -7.59
N SER A 120 -18.79 7.69 -8.04
CA SER A 120 -19.93 6.78 -7.88
C SER A 120 -20.06 6.20 -6.46
N MET A 121 -19.30 6.73 -5.50
CA MET A 121 -19.24 6.20 -4.13
C MET A 121 -20.63 6.09 -3.46
N ASN A 122 -21.47 7.11 -3.58
CA ASN A 122 -22.81 7.11 -2.99
C ASN A 122 -23.75 6.10 -3.65
N GLU A 123 -23.65 5.91 -4.96
CA GLU A 123 -24.42 4.91 -5.70
C GLU A 123 -23.98 3.51 -5.28
N GLN A 124 -22.66 3.24 -5.24
CA GLN A 124 -22.11 1.98 -4.78
C GLN A 124 -22.50 1.68 -3.32
N TYR A 125 -22.49 2.70 -2.45
CA TYR A 125 -22.89 2.55 -1.06
C TYR A 125 -24.39 2.24 -0.91
N THR A 126 -25.26 2.87 -1.72
CA THR A 126 -26.69 2.61 -1.73
C THR A 126 -26.97 1.17 -2.16
N LEU A 127 -26.40 0.75 -3.29
CA LEU A 127 -26.52 -0.63 -3.76
C LEU A 127 -25.98 -1.64 -2.74
N PHE A 128 -24.84 -1.33 -2.10
CA PHE A 128 -24.28 -2.18 -1.06
C PHE A 128 -25.25 -2.39 0.11
N LYS A 129 -25.89 -1.32 0.59
CA LYS A 129 -26.91 -1.41 1.66
C LYS A 129 -28.11 -2.24 1.25
N GLU A 130 -28.59 -2.05 0.03
CA GLU A 130 -29.71 -2.81 -0.52
C GLU A 130 -29.39 -4.30 -0.56
N MET A 131 -28.23 -4.68 -1.06
CA MET A 131 -27.79 -6.08 -1.13
C MET A 131 -27.61 -6.68 0.28
N VAL A 132 -26.91 -6.01 1.18
CA VAL A 132 -26.66 -6.51 2.55
C VAL A 132 -27.96 -6.74 3.31
N ASN A 133 -28.98 -5.90 3.11
CA ASN A 133 -30.26 -6.06 3.79
C ASN A 133 -31.12 -7.23 3.28
N GLN A 134 -30.67 -7.98 2.27
CA GLN A 134 -31.39 -9.15 1.74
C GLN A 134 -31.17 -10.42 2.59
N VAL A 135 -30.21 -10.43 3.49
CA VAL A 135 -29.88 -11.56 4.37
C VAL A 135 -29.67 -11.07 5.81
N GLU A 136 -29.57 -12.02 6.74
CA GLU A 136 -29.15 -11.68 8.11
C GLU A 136 -27.74 -11.07 8.11
N LYS A 137 -27.59 -9.98 8.85
CA LYS A 137 -26.33 -9.23 8.86
C LYS A 137 -25.23 -9.98 9.62
N PRO A 138 -24.03 -10.09 9.04
CA PRO A 138 -22.87 -10.63 9.73
C PRO A 138 -22.32 -9.65 10.77
N ILE A 139 -21.30 -10.09 11.52
CA ILE A 139 -20.63 -9.28 12.55
C ILE A 139 -19.98 -8.04 11.91
N TYR A 140 -19.33 -8.18 10.74
CA TYR A 140 -18.62 -7.08 10.09
C TYR A 140 -19.28 -6.68 8.78
N ILE A 141 -19.56 -5.41 8.65
CA ILE A 141 -20.04 -4.77 7.41
C ILE A 141 -19.05 -3.65 7.07
N HIS A 142 -18.37 -3.75 5.93
CA HIS A 142 -17.32 -2.79 5.60
C HIS A 142 -17.26 -2.46 4.09
N CYS A 143 -17.20 -1.17 3.76
CA CYS A 143 -17.07 -0.70 2.38
C CYS A 143 -15.98 0.37 2.21
N GLN A 144 -15.68 1.13 3.26
CA GLN A 144 -14.83 2.29 3.21
C GLN A 144 -13.36 1.91 3.09
N ASN A 145 -12.70 2.32 2.00
CA ASN A 145 -11.25 2.41 1.86
C ASN A 145 -10.76 3.72 2.52
N SER A 146 -9.48 4.08 2.38
CA SER A 146 -8.93 5.32 2.96
C SER A 146 -9.74 6.57 2.57
N ALA A 147 -10.06 6.73 1.28
CA ALA A 147 -10.84 7.88 0.80
C ALA A 147 -12.27 7.87 1.35
N GLY A 148 -12.96 6.73 1.25
CA GLY A 148 -14.31 6.60 1.79
C GLY A 148 -14.38 6.82 3.31
N SER A 149 -13.35 6.46 4.07
CA SER A 149 -13.30 6.68 5.52
C SER A 149 -13.08 8.14 5.91
N LEU A 150 -12.48 8.93 5.03
CA LEU A 150 -12.23 10.36 5.25
C LEU A 150 -13.39 11.25 4.75
N LEU A 151 -14.08 10.83 3.68
CA LEU A 151 -15.06 11.67 2.97
C LEU A 151 -16.51 11.37 3.30
N MET A 152 -16.85 10.18 3.83
CA MET A 152 -18.24 9.82 4.07
C MET A 152 -18.53 9.42 5.50
N ASP A 153 -19.72 9.73 5.98
CA ASP A 153 -20.30 9.18 7.19
C ASP A 153 -20.89 7.79 6.89
N GLY A 154 -20.12 6.76 7.28
CA GLY A 154 -20.42 5.36 6.98
C GLY A 154 -21.22 4.63 8.06
N GLN A 155 -22.23 5.24 8.69
CA GLN A 155 -22.98 4.69 9.85
C GLN A 155 -23.55 3.29 9.66
N PHE A 156 -23.78 2.85 8.42
CA PHE A 156 -24.23 1.48 8.13
C PHE A 156 -23.12 0.44 8.32
N CYS A 157 -21.87 0.86 8.12
CA CYS A 157 -20.69 0.01 8.27
C CYS A 157 -20.16 0.11 9.70
N ASN A 158 -19.62 -0.98 10.22
CA ASN A 158 -19.04 -1.05 11.56
C ASN A 158 -17.53 -1.35 11.55
N ALA A 159 -16.92 -1.38 10.35
CA ALA A 159 -15.49 -1.48 10.14
C ALA A 159 -15.06 -0.70 8.90
N ILE A 160 -13.81 -0.23 8.92
CA ILE A 160 -13.16 0.48 7.80
C ILE A 160 -11.87 -0.23 7.41
N ARG A 161 -11.38 0.02 6.20
CA ARG A 161 -10.12 -0.53 5.68
C ARG A 161 -9.17 0.60 5.34
N LEU A 162 -8.42 1.05 6.32
CA LEU A 162 -7.38 2.05 6.11
C LEU A 162 -6.17 1.40 5.42
N GLY A 163 -5.82 1.93 4.26
CA GLY A 163 -4.57 1.64 3.56
C GLY A 163 -3.61 2.81 3.70
N ILE A 164 -3.48 3.62 2.65
CA ILE A 164 -2.50 4.70 2.57
C ILE A 164 -2.61 5.73 3.71
N SER A 165 -3.83 6.01 4.18
CA SER A 165 -4.04 6.98 5.26
C SER A 165 -3.55 6.48 6.63
N LEU A 166 -3.34 5.18 6.82
CA LEU A 166 -2.68 4.64 8.01
C LEU A 166 -1.21 5.07 8.08
N TYR A 167 -0.59 5.26 6.92
CA TYR A 167 0.79 5.75 6.80
C TYR A 167 0.88 7.28 6.77
N GLY A 168 -0.26 7.98 6.97
CA GLY A 168 -0.31 9.43 7.05
C GLY A 168 -0.37 10.16 5.71
N TYR A 169 -0.72 9.46 4.63
CA TYR A 169 -0.84 10.05 3.29
C TYR A 169 -2.30 10.19 2.87
N TYR A 170 -2.60 11.25 2.12
CA TYR A 170 -3.90 11.41 1.50
C TYR A 170 -4.01 10.49 0.26
N PRO A 171 -5.20 9.88 0.03
CA PRO A 171 -5.44 9.08 -1.17
C PRO A 171 -5.29 9.85 -2.48
N SER A 172 -5.63 11.14 -2.47
CA SER A 172 -5.50 12.06 -3.61
C SER A 172 -5.50 13.52 -3.13
N GLU A 173 -5.16 14.45 -4.01
CA GLU A 173 -5.27 15.90 -3.76
C GLU A 173 -6.73 16.29 -3.51
N TYR A 174 -7.69 15.70 -4.26
CA TYR A 174 -9.12 15.91 -4.02
C TYR A 174 -9.51 15.58 -2.58
N VAL A 175 -9.04 14.45 -2.04
CA VAL A 175 -9.32 14.10 -0.64
C VAL A 175 -8.68 15.09 0.31
N LYS A 176 -7.42 15.48 0.07
CA LYS A 176 -6.69 16.47 0.89
C LYS A 176 -7.47 17.79 1.00
N ASP A 177 -8.00 18.28 -0.11
CA ASP A 177 -8.72 19.55 -0.18
C ASP A 177 -10.12 19.50 0.43
N ASN A 178 -10.72 18.32 0.54
CA ASN A 178 -12.11 18.15 0.98
C ASN A 178 -12.27 17.58 2.39
N VAL A 179 -11.16 17.38 3.14
CA VAL A 179 -11.20 16.87 4.52
C VAL A 179 -10.56 17.85 5.50
N LYS A 180 -11.01 17.79 6.77
CA LYS A 180 -10.44 18.60 7.85
C LYS A 180 -9.35 17.86 8.65
N VAL A 181 -9.15 16.60 8.36
CA VAL A 181 -8.16 15.76 9.08
C VAL A 181 -6.78 16.08 8.54
N HIS A 182 -5.84 16.42 9.42
CA HIS A 182 -4.44 16.62 9.07
C HIS A 182 -3.67 15.29 9.21
N LEU A 183 -3.35 14.68 8.08
CA LEU A 183 -2.51 13.49 8.02
C LEU A 183 -1.03 13.88 8.07
N ARG A 184 -0.22 13.03 8.71
CA ARG A 184 1.23 13.23 8.84
C ARG A 184 1.94 12.01 8.25
N PRO A 185 2.64 12.17 7.10
CA PRO A 185 3.41 11.09 6.50
C PRO A 185 4.41 10.48 7.48
N SER A 186 4.44 9.15 7.55
CA SER A 186 5.27 8.41 8.50
C SER A 186 6.64 8.00 7.94
N ALA A 187 6.87 8.14 6.62
CA ALA A 187 8.08 7.64 5.98
C ALA A 187 8.89 8.75 5.32
N GLN A 188 10.22 8.67 5.46
CA GLN A 188 11.20 9.48 4.76
C GLN A 188 12.23 8.55 4.12
N LEU A 189 12.59 8.76 2.84
CA LEU A 189 13.69 8.07 2.19
C LEU A 189 14.92 8.95 2.22
N VAL A 190 15.95 8.45 2.90
CA VAL A 190 17.20 9.18 3.08
C VAL A 190 18.38 8.40 2.54
N SER A 191 19.41 9.12 2.15
CA SER A 191 20.72 8.62 1.78
C SER A 191 21.80 9.56 2.28
N GLU A 192 23.04 9.31 1.89
CA GLU A 192 24.17 10.20 2.15
C GLU A 192 25.06 10.33 0.90
N THR A 193 25.84 11.39 0.85
CA THR A 193 26.86 11.55 -0.20
C THR A 193 28.07 10.68 0.11
N VAL A 194 28.39 9.70 -0.75
CA VAL A 194 29.54 8.79 -0.55
C VAL A 194 30.79 9.26 -1.27
N GLN A 195 30.65 10.09 -2.29
CA GLN A 195 31.76 10.72 -3.00
C GLN A 195 31.32 12.07 -3.54
N VAL A 196 32.18 13.07 -3.40
CA VAL A 196 32.00 14.39 -4.02
C VAL A 196 33.21 14.68 -4.91
N LYS A 197 33.00 15.18 -6.11
CA LYS A 197 34.05 15.50 -7.07
C LYS A 197 33.64 16.61 -8.03
N THR A 198 34.64 17.24 -8.65
CA THR A 198 34.44 18.23 -9.70
C THR A 198 34.29 17.52 -11.05
N LEU A 199 33.35 17.97 -11.85
CA LEU A 199 33.13 17.60 -13.25
C LEU A 199 33.53 18.80 -14.12
N LYS A 200 34.46 18.60 -15.06
CA LYS A 200 34.92 19.65 -15.97
C LYS A 200 34.00 19.79 -17.17
N VAL A 201 34.08 20.94 -17.85
CA VAL A 201 33.34 21.17 -19.08
C VAL A 201 33.62 20.06 -20.10
N GLY A 202 32.55 19.52 -20.71
CA GLY A 202 32.59 18.44 -21.68
C GLY A 202 32.67 17.02 -21.09
N GLU A 203 32.90 16.87 -19.78
CA GLU A 203 32.83 15.57 -19.12
C GLU A 203 31.39 15.07 -19.02
N THR A 204 31.25 13.76 -19.01
CA THR A 204 29.92 13.11 -19.05
C THR A 204 29.63 12.30 -17.79
N VAL A 205 28.31 12.08 -17.50
CA VAL A 205 27.85 11.36 -16.31
C VAL A 205 27.02 10.16 -16.71
N SER A 206 27.28 9.03 -16.03
CA SER A 206 26.45 7.83 -16.00
C SER A 206 26.32 7.11 -17.35
N TYR A 207 25.48 6.06 -17.38
CA TYR A 207 25.25 5.21 -18.54
C TYR A 207 24.71 6.00 -19.76
N GLY A 208 25.30 5.72 -20.91
CA GLY A 208 24.92 6.35 -22.18
C GLY A 208 25.35 7.79 -22.30
N ARG A 209 26.12 8.32 -21.32
CA ARG A 209 26.67 9.70 -21.34
C ARG A 209 25.61 10.75 -21.67
N THR A 210 24.42 10.57 -21.09
CA THR A 210 23.23 11.41 -21.40
C THR A 210 23.31 12.81 -20.80
N PHE A 211 24.17 13.02 -19.82
CA PHE A 211 24.48 14.34 -19.26
C PHE A 211 25.91 14.71 -19.63
N ILE A 212 26.08 15.93 -20.14
CA ILE A 212 27.38 16.53 -20.52
C ILE A 212 27.47 17.83 -19.73
N ALA A 213 28.57 18.03 -19.01
CA ALA A 213 28.80 19.27 -18.28
C ALA A 213 29.04 20.42 -19.23
N ASP A 214 28.22 21.45 -19.15
CA ASP A 214 28.33 22.71 -19.90
C ASP A 214 29.17 23.76 -19.16
N GLU A 215 29.39 23.58 -17.87
CA GLU A 215 30.23 24.35 -16.97
C GLU A 215 31.01 23.43 -16.04
N GLU A 216 32.05 23.97 -15.37
CA GLU A 216 32.67 23.25 -14.27
C GLU A 216 31.70 23.22 -13.09
N MET A 217 31.40 22.00 -12.56
CA MET A 217 30.40 21.81 -11.50
C MET A 217 30.85 20.79 -10.47
N THR A 218 30.30 20.89 -9.28
CA THR A 218 30.45 19.86 -8.23
C THR A 218 29.31 18.87 -8.33
N ILE A 219 29.66 17.58 -8.28
CA ILE A 219 28.69 16.48 -8.23
C ILE A 219 28.93 15.58 -7.04
N ALA A 220 27.86 14.98 -6.54
CA ALA A 220 27.91 13.97 -5.49
C ALA A 220 27.29 12.66 -5.98
N ILE A 221 27.85 11.55 -5.50
CA ILE A 221 27.36 10.19 -5.75
C ILE A 221 26.60 9.75 -4.49
N LEU A 222 25.40 9.21 -4.68
CA LEU A 222 24.56 8.64 -3.63
C LEU A 222 24.49 7.12 -3.83
N PRO A 223 24.61 6.29 -2.74
CA PRO A 223 24.57 4.83 -2.80
C PRO A 223 23.12 4.32 -2.79
N ILE A 224 22.29 4.82 -3.69
CA ILE A 224 20.88 4.46 -3.86
C ILE A 224 20.51 4.51 -5.34
N GLY A 225 19.72 3.56 -5.81
CA GLY A 225 19.31 3.48 -7.19
C GLY A 225 17.98 2.77 -7.39
N TYR A 226 17.72 2.28 -8.62
CA TYR A 226 16.41 1.71 -8.94
C TYR A 226 16.15 0.37 -8.24
N ALA A 227 17.16 -0.37 -7.79
CA ALA A 227 16.97 -1.58 -7.02
C ALA A 227 16.50 -1.30 -5.58
N ASP A 228 16.62 -0.05 -5.12
CA ASP A 228 16.11 0.43 -3.84
C ASP A 228 14.68 0.96 -3.92
N GLY A 229 14.15 1.12 -5.15
CA GLY A 229 12.85 1.72 -5.41
C GLY A 229 12.92 3.17 -5.91
N TYR A 230 14.12 3.77 -6.05
CA TYR A 230 14.27 5.09 -6.64
C TYR A 230 14.45 4.98 -8.17
N LEU A 231 13.34 5.00 -8.88
CA LEU A 231 13.25 4.56 -10.28
C LEU A 231 14.01 5.45 -11.25
N ARG A 232 14.32 4.91 -12.44
CA ARG A 232 15.03 5.65 -13.53
C ARG A 232 14.27 6.87 -14.03
N SER A 233 12.94 6.90 -13.89
CA SER A 233 12.09 8.06 -14.22
C SER A 233 12.37 9.29 -13.34
N MET A 234 13.06 9.11 -12.21
CA MET A 234 13.49 10.20 -11.33
C MET A 234 14.70 10.99 -11.86
N GLN A 235 15.25 10.66 -13.01
CA GLN A 235 16.24 11.52 -13.68
C GLN A 235 15.66 12.93 -13.90
N GLY A 236 16.43 13.97 -13.57
CA GLY A 236 16.00 15.38 -13.60
C GLY A 236 15.04 15.76 -12.47
N ALA A 237 14.81 14.89 -11.48
CA ALA A 237 14.16 15.28 -10.24
C ALA A 237 15.13 16.01 -9.31
N PHE A 238 14.57 16.64 -8.28
CA PHE A 238 15.39 17.32 -7.27
C PHE A 238 15.34 16.53 -5.95
N VAL A 239 16.49 16.41 -5.30
CA VAL A 239 16.65 15.89 -3.95
C VAL A 239 17.15 17.02 -3.05
N ASN A 240 16.93 16.89 -1.75
CA ASN A 240 17.40 17.89 -0.79
C ASN A 240 18.73 17.43 -0.17
N VAL A 241 19.79 18.17 -0.42
CA VAL A 241 21.11 17.98 0.20
C VAL A 241 21.36 19.12 1.17
N ASN A 242 21.24 18.84 2.45
CA ASN A 242 21.51 19.82 3.52
C ASN A 242 20.77 21.18 3.33
N GLY A 243 19.48 21.11 2.91
CA GLY A 243 18.65 22.29 2.65
C GLY A 243 18.70 22.81 1.21
N SER A 244 19.62 22.33 0.37
CA SER A 244 19.75 22.74 -1.03
C SER A 244 19.02 21.78 -1.95
N GLN A 245 18.25 22.31 -2.93
CA GLN A 245 17.62 21.53 -3.99
C GLN A 245 18.67 21.16 -5.05
N CYS A 246 18.95 19.87 -5.19
CA CYS A 246 20.02 19.34 -6.02
C CYS A 246 19.45 18.42 -7.10
N GLU A 247 19.75 18.69 -8.38
CA GLU A 247 19.22 17.93 -9.51
C GLU A 247 19.89 16.57 -9.66
N VAL A 248 19.09 15.52 -9.91
CA VAL A 248 19.56 14.19 -10.29
C VAL A 248 19.97 14.20 -11.76
N ILE A 249 21.27 14.12 -12.03
CA ILE A 249 21.84 14.23 -13.37
C ILE A 249 22.28 12.86 -13.92
N GLY A 250 22.18 12.70 -15.23
CA GLY A 250 22.49 11.43 -15.88
C GLY A 250 21.50 10.32 -15.50
N ARG A 251 21.72 9.12 -16.03
CA ARG A 251 20.83 7.96 -15.76
C ARG A 251 21.06 7.41 -14.39
N ILE A 252 19.98 7.13 -13.65
CA ILE A 252 20.03 6.41 -12.37
C ILE A 252 20.47 4.97 -12.64
N CYS A 253 21.46 4.50 -11.87
CA CYS A 253 22.01 3.15 -11.92
C CYS A 253 21.21 2.21 -10.99
N MET A 254 21.61 0.94 -10.94
CA MET A 254 20.99 -0.05 -10.05
C MET A 254 21.12 0.36 -8.58
N ASP A 255 22.33 0.76 -8.17
CA ASP A 255 22.71 0.99 -6.77
C ASP A 255 23.26 2.39 -6.51
N GLN A 256 23.24 3.28 -7.49
CA GLN A 256 23.81 4.62 -7.39
C GLN A 256 23.07 5.62 -8.27
N LEU A 257 23.06 6.86 -7.83
CA LEU A 257 22.68 8.01 -8.64
C LEU A 257 23.65 9.18 -8.40
N ILE A 258 23.61 10.15 -9.29
CA ILE A 258 24.50 11.32 -9.27
C ILE A 258 23.65 12.58 -9.20
N VAL A 259 24.06 13.51 -8.35
CA VAL A 259 23.39 14.82 -8.19
C VAL A 259 24.37 15.96 -8.43
N LYS A 260 23.91 17.04 -9.07
CA LYS A 260 24.63 18.31 -9.14
C LYS A 260 24.43 19.02 -7.79
N VAL A 261 25.53 19.38 -7.11
CA VAL A 261 25.49 19.94 -5.77
C VAL A 261 26.28 21.25 -5.68
N PRO A 262 25.97 22.13 -4.72
CA PRO A 262 26.82 23.28 -4.42
C PRO A 262 28.25 22.88 -4.04
N SER A 263 29.25 23.72 -4.33
CA SER A 263 30.68 23.44 -4.11
C SER A 263 31.08 23.22 -2.66
N HIS A 264 30.27 23.65 -1.72
CA HIS A 264 30.54 23.45 -0.28
C HIS A 264 30.10 22.10 0.26
N VAL A 265 29.32 21.31 -0.50
CA VAL A 265 28.85 19.98 -0.11
C VAL A 265 30.04 19.01 0.01
N LYS A 266 30.01 18.19 1.04
CA LYS A 266 31.06 17.22 1.37
C LYS A 266 30.50 15.79 1.38
N THR A 267 31.39 14.82 1.39
CA THR A 267 31.07 13.41 1.66
C THR A 267 30.51 13.25 3.07
N GLY A 268 29.49 12.39 3.24
CA GLY A 268 28.80 12.13 4.51
C GLY A 268 27.63 13.07 4.79
N GLU A 269 27.24 13.94 3.86
CA GLU A 269 26.07 14.80 4.06
C GLU A 269 24.77 14.06 3.76
N LYS A 270 23.77 14.28 4.65
CA LYS A 270 22.42 13.69 4.51
C LYS A 270 21.71 14.21 3.28
N VAL A 271 21.08 13.31 2.58
CA VAL A 271 20.25 13.58 1.40
C VAL A 271 18.83 13.05 1.61
N ILE A 272 17.82 13.89 1.40
CA ILE A 272 16.42 13.52 1.44
C ILE A 272 15.95 13.34 0.00
N LEU A 273 15.56 12.10 -0.35
CA LEU A 273 15.02 11.73 -1.65
C LEU A 273 13.49 11.71 -1.65
N MET A 274 12.89 11.30 -0.52
CA MET A 274 11.46 11.42 -0.26
C MET A 274 11.28 11.94 1.16
N ASP A 275 10.49 12.98 1.31
CA ASP A 275 10.28 13.66 2.60
C ASP A 275 8.96 13.21 3.25
N ASN A 276 8.92 13.23 4.57
CA ASN A 276 7.72 13.01 5.37
C ASN A 276 6.90 14.30 5.64
N HIS A 277 7.11 15.34 4.85
CA HIS A 277 6.34 16.58 4.92
C HIS A 277 5.46 16.72 3.67
N VAL A 278 4.14 16.90 3.85
CA VAL A 278 3.15 16.89 2.76
C VAL A 278 3.35 17.99 1.71
N ASP A 279 3.94 19.11 2.11
CA ASP A 279 4.17 20.26 1.20
C ASP A 279 5.64 20.34 0.72
N SER A 280 6.45 19.29 1.02
CA SER A 280 7.83 19.23 0.54
C SER A 280 7.88 19.02 -0.97
N PRO A 281 8.83 19.68 -1.68
CA PRO A 281 9.12 19.35 -3.08
C PRO A 281 9.55 17.88 -3.30
N GLN A 282 9.93 17.19 -2.24
CA GLN A 282 10.25 15.76 -2.22
C GLN A 282 9.16 14.93 -1.55
N SER A 283 7.93 15.43 -1.37
CA SER A 283 6.84 14.62 -0.81
C SER A 283 6.62 13.34 -1.63
N ALA A 284 6.01 12.32 -1.05
CA ALA A 284 5.70 11.09 -1.79
C ALA A 284 4.80 11.37 -3.01
N GLU A 285 3.93 12.36 -2.91
CA GLU A 285 3.09 12.85 -4.01
C GLU A 285 3.93 13.50 -5.12
N ALA A 286 4.92 14.32 -4.78
CA ALA A 286 5.83 14.93 -5.74
C ALA A 286 6.67 13.86 -6.46
N VAL A 287 7.17 12.87 -5.73
CA VAL A 287 7.87 11.70 -6.30
C VAL A 287 6.94 10.90 -7.23
N ALA A 288 5.71 10.62 -6.79
CA ALA A 288 4.71 9.91 -7.59
C ALA A 288 4.37 10.64 -8.89
N ASN A 289 4.13 11.95 -8.82
CA ASN A 289 3.87 12.79 -10.00
C ASN A 289 5.03 12.76 -10.98
N LYS A 290 6.28 12.84 -10.52
CA LYS A 290 7.47 12.73 -11.36
C LYS A 290 7.61 11.35 -12.00
N GLN A 291 7.17 10.29 -11.32
CA GLN A 291 7.17 8.93 -11.85
C GLN A 291 5.98 8.63 -12.77
N GLY A 292 4.94 9.46 -12.78
CA GLY A 292 3.70 9.24 -13.52
C GLY A 292 2.80 8.18 -12.87
N THR A 293 2.78 8.12 -11.53
CA THR A 293 2.04 7.15 -10.74
C THR A 293 1.41 7.79 -9.48
N ILE A 294 1.05 6.99 -8.49
CA ILE A 294 0.45 7.39 -7.21
C ILE A 294 1.37 7.09 -6.02
N ASN A 295 1.20 7.82 -4.92
CA ASN A 295 2.01 7.67 -3.70
C ASN A 295 1.99 6.24 -3.13
N TYR A 296 0.91 5.47 -3.33
CA TYR A 296 0.83 4.05 -2.97
C TYR A 296 1.95 3.23 -3.61
N GLU A 297 2.14 3.39 -4.93
CA GLU A 297 3.15 2.64 -5.67
C GLU A 297 4.56 3.06 -5.26
N VAL A 298 4.80 4.35 -5.02
CA VAL A 298 6.09 4.84 -4.52
C VAL A 298 6.47 4.15 -3.22
N LEU A 299 5.55 4.09 -2.25
CA LEU A 299 5.81 3.44 -0.96
C LEU A 299 5.99 1.93 -1.07
N CYS A 300 5.18 1.25 -1.91
CA CYS A 300 5.27 -0.18 -2.13
C CYS A 300 6.57 -0.60 -2.84
N ASN A 301 7.14 0.29 -3.67
CA ASN A 301 8.37 0.01 -4.41
C ASN A 301 9.64 0.17 -3.57
N LEU A 302 9.56 0.73 -2.35
CA LEU A 302 10.72 0.81 -1.46
C LEU A 302 11.18 -0.59 -1.08
N SER A 303 12.38 -0.94 -1.54
CA SER A 303 12.95 -2.28 -1.45
C SER A 303 13.15 -2.74 -0.01
N ARG A 304 13.01 -4.05 0.22
CA ARG A 304 13.34 -4.73 1.50
C ARG A 304 14.82 -4.65 1.85
N ARG A 305 15.71 -4.38 0.91
CA ARG A 305 17.15 -4.22 1.16
C ARG A 305 17.52 -2.90 1.83
N LEU A 306 16.60 -1.91 1.84
CA LEU A 306 16.78 -0.67 2.58
C LEU A 306 16.64 -0.94 4.07
N PRO A 307 17.62 -0.57 4.92
CA PRO A 307 17.44 -0.58 6.36
C PRO A 307 16.26 0.32 6.76
N ARG A 308 15.45 -0.15 7.69
CA ARG A 308 14.32 0.61 8.25
C ARG A 308 14.74 1.16 9.60
N ILE A 309 14.60 2.48 9.78
CA ILE A 309 14.86 3.15 11.05
C ILE A 309 13.51 3.62 11.57
N TYR A 310 13.07 3.06 12.68
CA TYR A 310 11.81 3.40 13.33
C TYR A 310 12.07 4.33 14.50
N TYR A 311 11.36 5.47 14.51
CA TYR A 311 11.40 6.44 15.60
C TYR A 311 10.08 6.41 16.37
N TYR A 312 10.10 6.07 17.65
CA TYR A 312 8.93 6.05 18.52
C TYR A 312 9.34 6.35 19.98
N ASP A 313 8.56 7.17 20.67
CA ASP A 313 8.73 7.48 22.10
C ASP A 313 10.17 7.82 22.51
N ASN A 314 10.87 8.60 21.67
CA ASN A 314 12.30 8.94 21.80
C ASN A 314 13.29 7.76 21.69
N ASN A 315 12.84 6.63 21.19
CA ASN A 315 13.68 5.48 20.84
C ASN A 315 13.92 5.43 19.33
N GLU A 316 15.03 4.78 18.96
CA GLU A 316 15.38 4.45 17.60
C GLU A 316 15.57 2.94 17.49
N GLU A 317 14.92 2.31 16.55
CA GLU A 317 15.11 0.90 16.23
C GLU A 317 15.50 0.74 14.76
N VAL A 318 16.60 0.06 14.49
CA VAL A 318 17.09 -0.21 13.14
C VAL A 318 16.84 -1.68 12.81
N THR A 319 16.13 -1.93 11.72
CA THR A 319 15.93 -3.27 11.19
C THR A 319 16.51 -3.39 9.79
N ASN A 320 17.08 -4.54 9.48
CA ASN A 320 17.52 -4.88 8.12
C ASN A 320 16.96 -6.26 7.77
N GLU A 321 16.04 -6.31 6.83
CA GLU A 321 15.34 -7.55 6.47
C GLU A 321 16.24 -8.58 5.78
N LEU A 322 17.37 -8.16 5.20
CA LEU A 322 18.34 -9.08 4.60
C LEU A 322 19.22 -9.80 5.64
N LEU A 323 19.21 -9.33 6.88
CA LEU A 323 20.04 -9.87 7.97
C LEU A 323 19.21 -10.62 9.02
N LYS A 324 17.95 -10.91 8.73
CA LYS A 324 17.04 -11.69 9.59
C LYS A 324 17.20 -13.19 9.33
#